data_1e0a2da2efa24914b8e629e051c07220
#
_entry.id   1e0a2da2efa24914b8e629e051c07220
#
_cell.length_a   1.000
_cell.length_b   1.000
_cell.length_c   1.000
_cell.angle_alpha   90.00
_cell.angle_beta   90.00
_cell.angle_gamma   90.00
#
_symmetry.space_group_name_H-M   'P 1'
#
loop_
_entity.id
_entity.type
_entity.pdbx_description
1 polymer ?
#
loop_
_entity_poly.entity_id
_entity_poly.type
_entity_poly.pdbx_seq_one_letter_code
_entity_poly.pdbx_strand_id
1 'polypeptide(L)'
;MNIRKTMPLIVALLLASAASQAQQAPATIEELWEIVQRQQAEIDELRLELGEARTAMASTNDRVEETEARVEATGDYVETLAAADTGAQKTTIGGYGELHYNSTRSDAGDSDEIDFHRFVLFFGHEFSDRIRFFSEFELEHSLAGDGAPGEVELEQAYAEYALTEGTFAKTGLFLLPLGILNETHEPTTFYGVERNDVENVILPSTWWEAGAGMNGRLGSGFSWDAAVHSGLAMPTDGSSAFRVRSGRQKVAEAIASDWAYTMRLKYTGIRGVELAASYQYQSDPSQVAGDGLDTGQLFTAHAIFQRGIFGLRALYAGWNFDGFAVEAAGADKQDGWYVEPSLRFSDKWGIYARYEDLDAARDQDKFTQSEFGLNYWPVPGVVLKVDYRMREHSLPELAPRDFDSLSLGFGYNF
;
A
#
# COMPACT_ATOMS: atom_id res chain seq x y z
N MET A 1 7.51 20.55 27.75
CA MET A 1 8.83 20.55 28.39
C MET A 1 9.88 20.77 27.29
N ASN A 2 10.78 21.67 27.48
CA ASN A 2 11.67 22.42 26.60
C ASN A 2 12.38 21.68 25.43
N ILE A 3 11.82 21.73 24.24
CA ILE A 3 12.45 21.24 22.96
C ILE A 3 13.38 22.30 22.31
N ARG A 4 13.58 23.47 22.90
CA ARG A 4 14.35 24.57 22.30
C ARG A 4 15.86 24.59 22.58
N LYS A 5 16.46 23.57 23.23
CA LYS A 5 17.88 23.60 23.63
C LYS A 5 18.81 22.54 23.03
N THR A 6 18.34 21.62 22.19
CA THR A 6 19.19 20.52 21.69
C THR A 6 19.68 20.67 20.23
N MET A 7 19.10 21.55 19.44
CA MET A 7 19.49 21.71 18.03
C MET A 7 20.85 22.38 17.75
N PRO A 8 21.39 23.29 18.61
CA PRO A 8 22.73 23.83 18.35
C PRO A 8 23.89 22.89 18.76
N LEU A 9 23.62 21.80 19.49
CA LEU A 9 24.69 20.89 19.95
C LEU A 9 25.13 19.89 18.87
N ILE A 10 24.24 19.47 17.98
CA ILE A 10 24.55 18.48 16.93
C ILE A 10 25.40 19.10 15.80
N VAL A 11 25.16 20.38 15.46
CA VAL A 11 25.98 21.09 14.46
C VAL A 11 27.38 21.40 15.02
N ALA A 12 27.51 21.63 16.33
CA ALA A 12 28.81 21.85 16.97
C ALA A 12 29.64 20.56 17.10
N LEU A 13 29.00 19.39 17.23
CA LEU A 13 29.71 18.11 17.30
C LEU A 13 30.26 17.65 15.93
N LEU A 14 29.61 17.99 14.82
CA LEU A 14 30.09 17.68 13.46
C LEU A 14 31.24 18.60 13.03
N LEU A 15 31.40 19.78 13.62
CA LEU A 15 32.53 20.68 13.39
C LEU A 15 33.72 20.42 14.32
N ALA A 16 33.52 19.71 15.44
CA ALA A 16 34.58 19.39 16.39
C ALA A 16 35.39 18.13 16.01
N SER A 17 34.90 17.29 15.10
CA SER A 17 35.64 16.11 14.61
C SER A 17 36.66 16.43 13.52
N ALA A 18 36.77 17.67 13.05
CA ALA A 18 37.78 18.16 12.13
C ALA A 18 38.98 18.84 12.82
N ALA A 19 39.04 18.81 14.16
CA ALA A 19 40.21 19.29 14.91
C ALA A 19 41.29 18.22 14.91
N SER A 20 42.16 18.31 13.88
CA SER A 20 43.51 17.85 13.79
C SER A 20 44.01 17.00 15.00
N GLN A 21 44.10 15.70 14.82
CA GLN A 21 45.25 15.00 15.39
C GLN A 21 46.50 15.56 14.69
N ALA A 22 47.15 16.49 15.33
CA ALA A 22 48.53 16.85 14.97
C ALA A 22 49.38 15.59 15.12
N GLN A 23 49.57 14.87 14.01
CA GLN A 23 50.45 13.75 13.92
C GLN A 23 51.83 14.27 14.32
N GLN A 24 52.34 13.82 15.47
CA GLN A 24 53.70 14.14 15.84
C GLN A 24 54.61 13.68 14.71
N ALA A 25 55.48 14.55 14.26
CA ALA A 25 56.47 14.20 13.22
C ALA A 25 57.28 12.99 13.71
N PRO A 26 57.47 11.99 12.86
CA PRO A 26 58.24 10.77 13.24
C PRO A 26 59.65 11.22 13.65
N ALA A 27 60.09 10.70 14.80
CA ALA A 27 61.38 11.09 15.42
C ALA A 27 62.55 10.28 14.85
N THR A 28 62.27 9.14 14.18
CA THR A 28 63.31 8.26 13.61
C THR A 28 63.01 7.90 12.15
N ILE A 29 64.05 7.48 11.43
CA ILE A 29 63.94 6.98 10.05
C ILE A 29 63.11 5.68 10.00
N GLU A 30 63.21 4.86 11.03
CA GLU A 30 62.44 3.61 11.17
C GLU A 30 60.92 3.88 11.26
N GLU A 31 60.50 4.87 12.06
CA GLU A 31 59.08 5.26 12.18
C GLU A 31 58.56 5.80 10.86
N LEU A 32 59.38 6.58 10.15
CA LEU A 32 59.02 7.08 8.80
C LEU A 32 58.85 5.91 7.83
N TRP A 33 59.71 4.91 7.90
CA TRP A 33 59.65 3.74 7.04
C TRP A 33 58.41 2.89 7.30
N GLU A 34 58.00 2.70 8.55
CA GLU A 34 56.75 2.01 8.90
C GLU A 34 55.49 2.76 8.39
N ILE A 35 55.51 4.08 8.47
CA ILE A 35 54.41 4.91 7.91
C ILE A 35 54.31 4.73 6.39
N VAL A 36 55.46 4.79 5.69
CA VAL A 36 55.50 4.59 4.23
C VAL A 36 55.02 3.21 3.84
N GLN A 37 55.43 2.15 4.57
CA GLN A 37 54.96 0.78 4.28
C GLN A 37 53.45 0.63 4.51
N ARG A 38 52.92 1.26 5.57
CA ARG A 38 51.49 1.25 5.83
C ARG A 38 50.69 1.97 4.74
N GLN A 39 51.16 3.16 4.35
CA GLN A 39 50.55 3.91 3.26
C GLN A 39 50.61 3.17 1.93
N GLN A 40 51.73 2.45 1.68
CA GLN A 40 51.86 1.65 0.47
C GLN A 40 50.85 0.46 0.45
N ALA A 41 50.66 -0.21 1.60
CA ALA A 41 49.66 -1.28 1.72
C ALA A 41 48.22 -0.75 1.51
N GLU A 42 47.90 0.40 2.08
CA GLU A 42 46.62 1.07 1.90
C GLU A 42 46.35 1.51 0.43
N ILE A 43 47.39 2.03 -0.24
CA ILE A 43 47.34 2.35 -1.66
C ILE A 43 47.10 1.10 -2.51
N ASP A 44 47.72 -0.02 -2.20
CA ASP A 44 47.57 -1.25 -2.96
C ASP A 44 46.15 -1.88 -2.73
N GLU A 45 45.60 -1.78 -1.51
CA GLU A 45 44.23 -2.15 -1.19
C GLU A 45 43.21 -1.29 -1.94
N LEU A 46 43.36 0.05 -1.88
CA LEU A 46 42.50 0.97 -2.61
C LEU A 46 42.57 0.78 -4.13
N ARG A 47 43.71 0.37 -4.69
CA ARG A 47 43.82 0.02 -6.11
C ARG A 47 43.07 -1.24 -6.47
N LEU A 48 43.02 -2.24 -5.58
CA LEU A 48 42.26 -3.46 -5.75
C LEU A 48 40.74 -3.13 -5.76
N GLU A 49 40.29 -2.39 -4.74
CA GLU A 49 38.89 -1.94 -4.65
C GLU A 49 38.46 -1.11 -5.87
N LEU A 50 39.32 -0.21 -6.33
CA LEU A 50 39.07 0.58 -7.53
C LEU A 50 38.99 -0.29 -8.79
N GLY A 51 39.77 -1.36 -8.87
CA GLY A 51 39.73 -2.36 -9.93
C GLY A 51 38.38 -3.11 -9.96
N GLU A 52 37.93 -3.56 -8.79
CA GLU A 52 36.62 -4.23 -8.64
C GLU A 52 35.45 -3.29 -8.96
N ALA A 53 35.48 -2.06 -8.45
CA ALA A 53 34.47 -1.05 -8.74
C ALA A 53 34.39 -0.72 -10.24
N ARG A 54 35.54 -0.62 -10.94
CA ARG A 54 35.57 -0.43 -12.39
C ARG A 54 34.97 -1.59 -13.16
N THR A 55 35.23 -2.82 -12.73
CA THR A 55 34.67 -4.03 -13.37
C THR A 55 33.15 -4.10 -13.17
N ALA A 56 32.67 -3.78 -11.97
CA ALA A 56 31.24 -3.70 -11.68
C ALA A 56 30.56 -2.58 -12.49
N MET A 57 31.23 -1.44 -12.64
CA MET A 57 30.71 -0.31 -13.44
C MET A 57 30.65 -0.64 -14.94
N ALA A 58 31.64 -1.36 -15.49
CA ALA A 58 31.61 -1.84 -16.88
C ALA A 58 30.45 -2.81 -17.12
N SER A 59 30.27 -3.79 -16.23
CA SER A 59 29.12 -4.72 -16.27
C SER A 59 27.77 -4.00 -16.17
N THR A 60 27.68 -2.93 -15.39
CA THR A 60 26.48 -2.11 -15.27
C THR A 60 26.21 -1.33 -16.56
N ASN A 61 27.24 -0.76 -17.18
CA ASN A 61 27.11 -0.07 -18.46
C ASN A 61 26.65 -1.00 -19.58
N ASP A 62 27.20 -2.22 -19.68
CA ASP A 62 26.75 -3.22 -20.67
C ASP A 62 25.24 -3.53 -20.50
N ARG A 63 24.78 -3.66 -19.24
CA ARG A 63 23.34 -3.87 -18.93
C ARG A 63 22.48 -2.65 -19.26
N VAL A 64 23.00 -1.45 -19.08
CA VAL A 64 22.31 -0.21 -19.48
C VAL A 64 22.16 -0.15 -21.00
N GLU A 65 23.23 -0.40 -21.78
CA GLU A 65 23.17 -0.43 -23.23
C GLU A 65 22.17 -1.50 -23.75
N GLU A 66 22.16 -2.69 -23.13
CA GLU A 66 21.17 -3.73 -23.47
C GLU A 66 19.74 -3.26 -23.16
N THR A 67 19.56 -2.58 -22.03
CA THR A 67 18.25 -2.05 -21.62
C THR A 67 17.80 -0.91 -22.55
N GLU A 68 18.70 -0.01 -22.93
CA GLU A 68 18.42 1.06 -23.89
C GLU A 68 18.00 0.50 -25.26
N ALA A 69 18.73 -0.50 -25.76
CA ALA A 69 18.36 -1.17 -27.01
C ALA A 69 16.98 -1.86 -26.95
N ARG A 70 16.64 -2.44 -25.80
CA ARG A 70 15.31 -3.04 -25.58
C ARG A 70 14.21 -1.98 -25.48
N VAL A 71 14.48 -0.85 -24.82
CA VAL A 71 13.55 0.28 -24.72
C VAL A 71 13.32 0.89 -26.11
N GLU A 72 14.37 1.09 -26.89
CA GLU A 72 14.27 1.60 -28.27
C GLU A 72 13.46 0.65 -29.17
N ALA A 73 13.76 -0.65 -29.14
CA ALA A 73 12.98 -1.66 -29.88
C ALA A 73 11.52 -1.73 -29.45
N THR A 74 11.24 -1.52 -28.15
CA THR A 74 9.87 -1.45 -27.62
C THR A 74 9.19 -0.15 -28.06
N GLY A 75 9.93 0.96 -28.09
CA GLY A 75 9.46 2.26 -28.59
C GLY A 75 9.07 2.16 -30.08
N ASP A 76 9.93 1.61 -30.92
CA ASP A 76 9.67 1.39 -32.34
C ASP A 76 8.47 0.47 -32.59
N TYR A 77 8.29 -0.57 -31.76
CA TYR A 77 7.14 -1.46 -31.84
C TYR A 77 5.83 -0.74 -31.49
N VAL A 78 5.84 0.07 -30.40
CA VAL A 78 4.70 0.90 -30.01
C VAL A 78 4.38 1.96 -31.06
N GLU A 79 5.40 2.61 -31.62
CA GLU A 79 5.23 3.62 -32.69
C GLU A 79 4.68 2.98 -33.99
N THR A 80 5.09 1.76 -34.29
CA THR A 80 4.57 0.99 -35.45
C THR A 80 3.10 0.58 -35.23
N LEU A 81 2.72 0.21 -33.97
CA LEU A 81 1.33 -0.06 -33.63
C LEU A 81 0.48 1.22 -33.68
N ALA A 82 1.01 2.36 -33.19
CA ALA A 82 0.33 3.64 -33.23
C ALA A 82 0.14 4.17 -34.67
N ALA A 83 1.09 3.90 -35.58
CA ALA A 83 1.01 4.28 -37.00
C ALA A 83 0.05 3.39 -37.79
N ALA A 84 -0.24 2.18 -37.32
CA ALA A 84 -1.17 1.25 -37.99
C ALA A 84 -2.64 1.52 -37.67
N ASP A 85 -2.92 2.28 -36.58
CA ASP A 85 -4.28 2.60 -36.16
C ASP A 85 -4.66 4.03 -36.51
N THR A 86 -5.34 4.23 -37.64
CA THR A 86 -5.99 5.50 -38.03
C THR A 86 -7.35 5.71 -37.35
N GLY A 87 -7.74 4.86 -36.39
CA GLY A 87 -8.90 5.00 -35.51
C GLY A 87 -8.49 5.59 -34.16
N ALA A 88 -9.36 6.30 -33.46
CA ALA A 88 -9.11 6.86 -32.14
C ALA A 88 -8.43 5.83 -31.23
N GLN A 89 -7.34 6.21 -30.55
CA GLN A 89 -6.62 5.32 -29.64
C GLN A 89 -7.57 4.68 -28.63
N LYS A 90 -7.80 3.39 -28.79
CA LYS A 90 -8.68 2.61 -27.91
C LYS A 90 -7.94 2.06 -26.69
N THR A 91 -6.63 2.23 -26.62
CA THR A 91 -5.78 1.77 -25.52
C THR A 91 -5.30 2.96 -24.71
N THR A 92 -5.44 2.87 -23.40
CA THR A 92 -4.96 3.85 -22.43
C THR A 92 -3.94 3.21 -21.51
N ILE A 93 -2.92 3.98 -21.13
CA ILE A 93 -1.90 3.61 -20.14
C ILE A 93 -1.87 4.72 -19.10
N GLY A 94 -1.76 4.33 -17.87
CA GLY A 94 -1.60 5.20 -16.71
C GLY A 94 -0.93 4.45 -15.59
N GLY A 95 -0.73 5.08 -14.46
CA GLY A 95 -0.14 4.39 -13.33
C GLY A 95 0.15 5.31 -12.17
N TYR A 96 0.72 4.77 -11.12
CA TYR A 96 1.17 5.51 -9.97
C TYR A 96 2.37 4.83 -9.30
N GLY A 97 3.01 5.57 -8.40
CA GLY A 97 4.05 5.02 -7.55
C GLY A 97 4.16 5.81 -6.25
N GLU A 98 4.71 5.16 -5.22
CA GLU A 98 4.90 5.77 -3.92
C GLU A 98 6.18 5.30 -3.23
N LEU A 99 6.84 6.23 -2.56
CA LEU A 99 8.03 6.03 -1.73
C LEU A 99 7.70 6.45 -0.31
N HIS A 100 8.01 5.59 0.66
CA HIS A 100 7.80 5.83 2.08
C HIS A 100 9.13 5.86 2.83
N TYR A 101 9.22 6.69 3.87
CA TYR A 101 10.20 6.61 4.93
C TYR A 101 9.46 6.58 6.26
N ASN A 102 9.71 5.57 7.07
CA ASN A 102 9.11 5.37 8.38
C ASN A 102 10.19 5.33 9.45
N SER A 103 10.07 6.18 10.47
CA SER A 103 10.93 6.20 11.65
C SER A 103 10.08 5.88 12.87
N THR A 104 10.11 4.62 13.30
CA THR A 104 9.27 4.08 14.37
C THR A 104 10.07 3.87 15.63
N ARG A 105 9.52 4.24 16.77
CA ARG A 105 10.10 4.11 18.11
C ARG A 105 9.16 3.36 19.01
N SER A 106 9.63 2.27 19.62
CA SER A 106 8.88 1.46 20.58
C SER A 106 9.81 0.79 21.59
N ASP A 107 9.28 0.40 22.74
CA ASP A 107 10.06 -0.36 23.73
C ASP A 107 10.45 -1.78 23.23
N ALA A 108 9.74 -2.31 22.23
CA ALA A 108 10.09 -3.58 21.59
C ALA A 108 11.24 -3.47 20.61
N GLY A 109 11.60 -2.26 20.15
CA GLY A 109 12.71 -1.97 19.26
C GLY A 109 12.40 -0.84 18.29
N ASP A 110 13.41 -0.06 17.96
CA ASP A 110 13.34 1.03 16.99
C ASP A 110 13.56 0.52 15.57
N SER A 111 12.91 1.17 14.59
CA SER A 111 13.10 0.90 13.17
C SER A 111 13.13 2.20 12.38
N ASP A 112 14.08 2.30 11.45
CA ASP A 112 14.13 3.36 10.44
C ASP A 112 14.21 2.68 9.07
N GLU A 113 13.21 2.91 8.22
CA GLU A 113 13.06 2.22 6.93
C GLU A 113 12.74 3.22 5.82
N ILE A 114 13.33 3.01 4.66
CA ILE A 114 12.94 3.67 3.41
C ILE A 114 12.54 2.59 2.41
N ASP A 115 11.37 2.73 1.81
CA ASP A 115 10.79 1.74 0.93
C ASP A 115 10.14 2.39 -0.29
N PHE A 116 10.55 1.97 -1.50
CA PHE A 116 9.78 2.26 -2.70
C PHE A 116 8.61 1.28 -2.72
N HIS A 117 7.52 1.69 -2.04
CA HIS A 117 6.45 0.82 -1.61
C HIS A 117 5.78 0.09 -2.77
N ARG A 118 5.47 0.84 -3.86
CA ARG A 118 4.89 0.23 -5.07
C ARG A 118 5.09 1.06 -6.33
N PHE A 119 5.09 0.35 -7.45
CA PHE A 119 4.96 0.91 -8.80
C PHE A 119 3.88 0.17 -9.55
N VAL A 120 2.86 0.89 -10.00
CA VAL A 120 1.66 0.33 -10.61
C VAL A 120 1.45 0.88 -12.01
N LEU A 121 1.07 -0.01 -12.94
CA LEU A 121 0.70 0.33 -14.31
C LEU A 121 -0.74 -0.10 -14.60
N PHE A 122 -1.52 0.83 -15.15
CA PHE A 122 -2.86 0.59 -15.65
C PHE A 122 -2.84 0.42 -17.17
N PHE A 123 -3.57 -0.58 -17.68
CA PHE A 123 -3.84 -0.74 -19.08
C PHE A 123 -5.34 -0.85 -19.31
N GLY A 124 -5.89 0.07 -20.09
CA GLY A 124 -7.28 0.03 -20.54
C GLY A 124 -7.36 -0.20 -22.04
N HIS A 125 -8.33 -0.98 -22.53
CA HIS A 125 -8.59 -1.13 -23.94
C HIS A 125 -10.09 -1.21 -24.24
N GLU A 126 -10.56 -0.43 -25.21
CA GLU A 126 -11.93 -0.48 -25.69
C GLU A 126 -12.01 -1.36 -26.95
N PHE A 127 -12.54 -2.57 -26.83
CA PHE A 127 -12.78 -3.46 -27.97
C PHE A 127 -13.93 -2.96 -28.85
N SER A 128 -14.91 -2.33 -28.25
CA SER A 128 -16.08 -1.73 -28.91
C SER A 128 -16.75 -0.71 -27.97
N ASP A 129 -17.78 -0.01 -28.44
CA ASP A 129 -18.60 0.91 -27.61
C ASP A 129 -19.25 0.23 -26.38
N ARG A 130 -19.26 -1.10 -26.33
CA ARG A 130 -19.90 -1.89 -25.27
C ARG A 130 -18.96 -2.78 -24.47
N ILE A 131 -17.78 -3.07 -24.98
CA ILE A 131 -16.84 -4.00 -24.35
C ILE A 131 -15.52 -3.28 -24.14
N ARG A 132 -15.08 -3.25 -22.89
CA ARG A 132 -13.80 -2.71 -22.48
C ARG A 132 -13.04 -3.69 -21.59
N PHE A 133 -11.74 -3.59 -21.61
CA PHE A 133 -10.81 -4.29 -20.73
C PHE A 133 -10.12 -3.29 -19.85
N PHE A 134 -9.84 -3.69 -18.62
CA PHE A 134 -9.00 -2.96 -17.69
C PHE A 134 -8.08 -3.94 -16.95
N SER A 135 -6.83 -3.52 -16.73
CA SER A 135 -5.89 -4.25 -15.88
C SER A 135 -5.02 -3.32 -15.07
N GLU A 136 -4.56 -3.82 -13.94
CA GLU A 136 -3.68 -3.18 -13.00
C GLU A 136 -2.58 -4.15 -12.62
N PHE A 137 -1.34 -3.75 -12.89
CA PHE A 137 -0.13 -4.53 -12.66
C PHE A 137 0.73 -3.80 -11.64
N GLU A 138 1.14 -4.48 -10.58
CA GLU A 138 1.92 -3.93 -9.47
C GLU A 138 3.27 -4.62 -9.31
N LEU A 139 4.28 -3.82 -9.00
CA LEU A 139 5.57 -4.25 -8.44
C LEU A 139 5.70 -3.63 -7.04
N GLU A 140 5.68 -4.46 -6.00
CA GLU A 140 5.92 -4.04 -4.62
C GLU A 140 7.42 -4.02 -4.28
N HIS A 141 7.80 -3.13 -3.34
CA HIS A 141 9.14 -3.00 -2.74
C HIS A 141 10.30 -2.93 -3.75
N SER A 142 10.05 -2.43 -4.97
CA SER A 142 10.99 -2.24 -6.09
C SER A 142 11.81 -3.47 -6.51
N LEU A 143 11.76 -4.57 -5.78
CA LEU A 143 12.53 -5.79 -6.06
C LEU A 143 11.71 -7.03 -5.73
N ALA A 144 11.32 -7.80 -6.74
CA ALA A 144 10.59 -9.06 -6.61
C ALA A 144 11.43 -10.25 -7.10
N GLY A 145 11.26 -11.43 -6.47
CA GLY A 145 11.96 -12.67 -6.81
C GLY A 145 12.29 -13.49 -5.57
N ASP A 146 12.96 -14.63 -5.74
CA ASP A 146 13.30 -15.53 -4.64
C ASP A 146 14.14 -14.82 -3.56
N GLY A 147 13.57 -14.71 -2.35
CA GLY A 147 14.20 -14.05 -1.21
C GLY A 147 14.21 -12.51 -1.26
N ALA A 148 13.57 -11.91 -2.27
CA ALA A 148 13.34 -10.48 -2.33
C ALA A 148 12.13 -10.08 -1.47
N PRO A 149 12.05 -8.81 -0.96
CA PRO A 149 10.96 -8.37 -0.12
C PRO A 149 9.65 -8.16 -0.89
N GLY A 150 9.72 -7.87 -2.20
CA GLY A 150 8.59 -7.49 -3.02
C GLY A 150 7.99 -8.62 -3.83
N GLU A 151 6.77 -8.36 -4.31
CA GLU A 151 5.98 -9.24 -5.16
C GLU A 151 5.65 -8.55 -6.49
N VAL A 152 5.37 -9.34 -7.52
CA VAL A 152 4.79 -8.88 -8.78
C VAL A 152 3.38 -9.40 -8.83
N GLU A 153 2.40 -8.49 -8.88
CA GLU A 153 0.99 -8.82 -8.75
C GLU A 153 0.16 -8.29 -9.93
N LEU A 154 -0.89 -9.01 -10.24
CA LEU A 154 -1.96 -8.55 -11.11
C LEU A 154 -3.19 -8.34 -10.24
N GLU A 155 -3.45 -7.09 -9.83
CA GLU A 155 -4.55 -6.79 -8.93
C GLU A 155 -5.89 -6.74 -9.65
N GLN A 156 -5.89 -6.32 -10.91
CA GLN A 156 -7.08 -6.29 -11.75
C GLN A 156 -6.78 -6.76 -13.17
N ALA A 157 -7.66 -7.57 -13.73
CA ALA A 157 -7.68 -7.94 -15.15
C ALA A 157 -9.08 -8.43 -15.49
N TYR A 158 -9.96 -7.55 -15.95
CA TYR A 158 -11.34 -7.89 -16.24
C TYR A 158 -11.84 -7.29 -17.54
N ALA A 159 -12.80 -7.96 -18.15
CA ALA A 159 -13.60 -7.42 -19.23
C ALA A 159 -14.93 -6.92 -18.65
N GLU A 160 -15.37 -5.73 -19.08
CA GLU A 160 -16.64 -5.15 -18.74
C GLU A 160 -17.51 -5.00 -20.00
N TYR A 161 -18.79 -5.33 -19.87
CA TYR A 161 -19.79 -5.24 -20.90
C TYR A 161 -20.94 -4.32 -20.49
N ALA A 162 -21.22 -3.29 -21.29
CA ALA A 162 -22.36 -2.40 -21.12
C ALA A 162 -23.65 -3.10 -21.51
N LEU A 163 -24.44 -3.53 -20.51
CA LEU A 163 -25.77 -4.14 -20.73
C LEU A 163 -26.78 -3.08 -21.17
N THR A 164 -26.77 -1.93 -20.49
CA THR A 164 -27.54 -0.74 -20.81
C THR A 164 -26.68 0.51 -20.63
N GLU A 165 -27.22 1.72 -20.86
CA GLU A 165 -26.51 2.99 -20.60
C GLU A 165 -26.13 3.21 -19.12
N GLY A 166 -26.68 2.45 -18.19
CA GLY A 166 -26.43 2.64 -16.76
C GLY A 166 -26.17 1.35 -15.97
N THR A 167 -26.04 0.20 -16.67
CA THR A 167 -25.79 -1.10 -16.05
C THR A 167 -24.70 -1.84 -16.79
N PHE A 168 -23.73 -2.36 -16.06
CA PHE A 168 -22.57 -3.04 -16.59
C PHE A 168 -22.42 -4.41 -15.92
N ALA A 169 -21.90 -5.37 -16.65
CA ALA A 169 -21.45 -6.67 -16.15
C ALA A 169 -19.94 -6.78 -16.36
N LYS A 170 -19.22 -7.33 -15.40
CA LYS A 170 -17.78 -7.57 -15.48
C LYS A 170 -17.44 -9.00 -15.12
N THR A 171 -16.35 -9.52 -15.68
CA THR A 171 -15.80 -10.83 -15.33
C THR A 171 -14.29 -10.82 -15.45
N GLY A 172 -13.62 -11.55 -14.58
CA GLY A 172 -12.18 -11.62 -14.47
C GLY A 172 -11.72 -11.36 -13.05
N LEU A 173 -10.60 -10.70 -12.90
CA LEU A 173 -9.96 -10.32 -11.66
C LEU A 173 -10.29 -8.85 -11.36
N PHE A 174 -10.93 -8.56 -10.24
CA PHE A 174 -11.37 -7.19 -9.92
C PHE A 174 -11.40 -6.92 -8.42
N LEU A 175 -11.22 -5.65 -8.06
CA LEU A 175 -11.36 -5.17 -6.69
C LEU A 175 -12.80 -5.31 -6.21
N LEU A 176 -12.95 -5.76 -4.95
CA LEU A 176 -14.26 -5.86 -4.32
C LEU A 176 -14.80 -4.49 -3.92
N PRO A 177 -16.11 -4.23 -4.06
CA PRO A 177 -16.73 -2.96 -3.71
C PRO A 177 -16.92 -2.82 -2.19
N LEU A 178 -15.82 -2.75 -1.44
CA LEU A 178 -15.78 -2.72 0.02
C LEU A 178 -14.94 -1.53 0.51
N GLY A 179 -15.40 -0.85 1.55
CA GLY A 179 -14.67 0.26 2.16
C GLY A 179 -14.54 1.49 1.26
N ILE A 180 -13.51 2.29 1.52
CA ILE A 180 -13.15 3.50 0.78
C ILE A 180 -11.89 3.24 -0.05
N LEU A 181 -10.82 2.73 0.59
CA LEU A 181 -9.51 2.62 -0.04
C LEU A 181 -9.38 1.43 -0.98
N ASN A 182 -10.25 0.42 -0.90
CA ASN A 182 -10.10 -0.75 -1.76
C ASN A 182 -10.18 -0.41 -3.26
N GLU A 183 -11.01 0.54 -3.64
CA GLU A 183 -11.17 1.00 -5.04
C GLU A 183 -10.47 2.35 -5.32
N THR A 184 -9.91 3.02 -4.28
CA THR A 184 -9.29 4.36 -4.41
C THR A 184 -8.02 4.42 -3.57
N HIS A 185 -7.08 3.54 -3.85
CA HIS A 185 -5.88 3.33 -3.05
C HIS A 185 -4.62 4.00 -3.59
N GLU A 186 -4.74 4.81 -4.66
CA GLU A 186 -3.63 5.58 -5.20
C GLU A 186 -3.17 6.65 -4.20
N PRO A 187 -1.86 6.92 -4.08
CA PRO A 187 -1.30 7.77 -3.02
C PRO A 187 -1.82 9.20 -3.03
N THR A 188 -2.35 9.67 -4.15
CA THR A 188 -2.92 11.02 -4.27
C THR A 188 -4.36 11.15 -3.79
N THR A 189 -5.05 10.03 -3.50
CA THR A 189 -6.48 9.98 -3.14
C THR A 189 -6.76 9.98 -1.64
N PHE A 190 -5.76 9.69 -0.81
CA PHE A 190 -5.87 9.66 0.65
C PHE A 190 -4.76 10.47 1.33
N TYR A 191 -4.92 10.77 2.62
CA TYR A 191 -4.02 11.68 3.35
C TYR A 191 -2.78 10.99 3.90
N GLY A 192 -2.89 9.90 4.65
CA GLY A 192 -1.77 9.23 5.31
C GLY A 192 -0.64 8.81 4.38
N VAL A 193 0.57 8.70 4.89
CA VAL A 193 1.66 8.01 4.20
C VAL A 193 1.27 6.56 4.05
N GLU A 194 0.91 5.93 5.18
CA GLU A 194 0.35 4.59 5.19
C GLU A 194 -1.18 4.62 5.11
N ARG A 195 -1.76 3.55 4.59
CA ARG A 195 -3.22 3.32 4.64
C ARG A 195 -3.65 3.12 6.09
N ASN A 196 -4.93 3.44 6.39
CA ASN A 196 -5.48 3.14 7.70
C ASN A 196 -5.55 1.63 7.97
N ASP A 197 -5.41 1.24 9.23
CA ASP A 197 -5.35 -0.18 9.60
C ASP A 197 -6.72 -0.87 9.57
N VAL A 198 -7.83 -0.15 9.69
CA VAL A 198 -9.18 -0.73 9.52
C VAL A 198 -9.33 -1.29 8.11
N GLU A 199 -8.89 -0.53 7.09
CA GLU A 199 -8.91 -0.97 5.69
C GLU A 199 -7.64 -1.76 5.28
N ASN A 200 -6.82 -2.19 6.22
CA ASN A 200 -5.70 -3.10 6.01
C ASN A 200 -5.90 -4.44 6.73
N VAL A 201 -6.46 -4.43 7.93
CA VAL A 201 -6.60 -5.62 8.80
C VAL A 201 -8.01 -6.21 8.71
N ILE A 202 -9.06 -5.39 8.86
CA ILE A 202 -10.46 -5.82 8.82
C ILE A 202 -10.97 -5.93 7.38
N LEU A 203 -10.69 -4.92 6.54
CA LEU A 203 -10.87 -4.96 5.09
C LEU A 203 -9.48 -5.09 4.46
N PRO A 204 -9.07 -6.27 4.02
CA PRO A 204 -7.67 -6.50 3.65
C PRO A 204 -7.30 -5.86 2.30
N SER A 205 -7.43 -4.54 2.21
CA SER A 205 -7.08 -3.76 1.01
C SER A 205 -5.55 -3.87 0.68
N THR A 206 -5.15 -4.02 -0.58
CA THR A 206 -6.03 -4.10 -1.72
C THR A 206 -6.61 -5.51 -1.82
N TRP A 207 -7.91 -5.64 -1.92
CA TRP A 207 -8.57 -6.94 -1.96
C TRP A 207 -9.28 -7.13 -3.30
N TRP A 208 -8.71 -7.99 -4.11
CA TRP A 208 -9.26 -8.44 -5.39
C TRP A 208 -9.59 -9.92 -5.37
N GLU A 209 -10.55 -10.31 -6.21
CA GLU A 209 -10.98 -11.69 -6.36
C GLU A 209 -11.33 -11.97 -7.83
N ALA A 210 -11.29 -13.24 -8.22
CA ALA A 210 -11.78 -13.67 -9.51
C ALA A 210 -13.26 -14.03 -9.45
N GLY A 211 -14.02 -13.60 -10.47
CA GLY A 211 -15.45 -13.87 -10.48
C GLY A 211 -16.21 -13.11 -11.56
N ALA A 212 -17.48 -12.89 -11.27
CA ALA A 212 -18.37 -12.07 -12.08
C ALA A 212 -19.10 -11.05 -11.20
N GLY A 213 -19.30 -9.87 -11.74
CA GLY A 213 -19.99 -8.79 -11.05
C GLY A 213 -20.90 -8.00 -11.97
N MET A 214 -21.78 -7.27 -11.36
CA MET A 214 -22.66 -6.29 -12.03
C MET A 214 -22.66 -5.02 -11.20
N ASN A 215 -22.78 -3.89 -11.86
CA ASN A 215 -23.02 -2.60 -11.22
C ASN A 215 -24.04 -1.78 -12.02
N GLY A 216 -24.68 -0.85 -11.33
CA GLY A 216 -25.69 -0.04 -12.01
C GLY A 216 -26.14 1.19 -11.25
N ARG A 217 -26.85 2.09 -11.96
CA ARG A 217 -27.45 3.30 -11.40
C ARG A 217 -28.96 3.08 -11.20
N LEU A 218 -29.47 3.44 -10.01
CA LEU A 218 -30.90 3.37 -9.66
C LEU A 218 -31.61 4.73 -9.84
N GLY A 219 -30.87 5.79 -10.19
CA GLY A 219 -31.40 7.16 -10.22
C GLY A 219 -31.34 7.87 -8.86
N SER A 220 -31.67 9.17 -8.83
CA SER A 220 -31.65 10.01 -7.61
C SER A 220 -30.32 9.96 -6.81
N GLY A 221 -29.21 9.64 -7.47
CA GLY A 221 -27.88 9.54 -6.83
C GLY A 221 -27.57 8.17 -6.22
N PHE A 222 -28.44 7.17 -6.34
CA PHE A 222 -28.16 5.80 -5.91
C PHE A 222 -27.48 4.98 -7.01
N SER A 223 -26.51 4.18 -6.59
CA SER A 223 -25.89 3.12 -7.40
C SER A 223 -25.70 1.85 -6.56
N TRP A 224 -25.53 0.73 -7.24
CA TRP A 224 -25.36 -0.57 -6.62
C TRP A 224 -24.28 -1.37 -7.31
N ASP A 225 -23.66 -2.29 -6.56
CA ASP A 225 -22.74 -3.31 -7.04
C ASP A 225 -23.16 -4.65 -6.48
N ALA A 226 -22.95 -5.72 -7.23
CA ALA A 226 -23.10 -7.10 -6.78
C ALA A 226 -22.04 -7.97 -7.45
N ALA A 227 -21.47 -8.91 -6.72
CA ALA A 227 -20.44 -9.82 -7.23
C ALA A 227 -20.57 -11.20 -6.61
N VAL A 228 -20.19 -12.21 -7.39
CA VAL A 228 -19.88 -13.56 -6.93
C VAL A 228 -18.43 -13.84 -7.28
N HIS A 229 -17.65 -14.34 -6.31
CA HIS A 229 -16.20 -14.43 -6.46
C HIS A 229 -15.59 -15.56 -5.62
N SER A 230 -14.30 -15.85 -5.82
CA SER A 230 -13.57 -16.96 -5.19
C SER A 230 -13.59 -16.94 -3.65
N GLY A 231 -13.57 -15.74 -3.05
CA GLY A 231 -13.61 -15.59 -1.59
C GLY A 231 -12.29 -15.91 -0.88
N LEU A 232 -12.36 -15.90 0.44
CA LEU A 232 -11.23 -16.18 1.32
C LEU A 232 -10.93 -17.69 1.40
N ALA A 233 -9.67 -18.05 1.68
CA ALA A 233 -9.24 -19.32 2.26
C ALA A 233 -8.48 -19.03 3.56
N MET A 234 -9.22 -18.73 4.61
CA MET A 234 -8.66 -18.24 5.87
C MET A 234 -8.02 -19.38 6.67
N PRO A 235 -6.76 -19.25 7.12
CA PRO A 235 -6.13 -20.28 7.96
C PRO A 235 -6.84 -20.36 9.31
N THR A 236 -7.06 -21.59 9.79
CA THR A 236 -7.70 -21.89 11.08
C THR A 236 -6.71 -22.29 12.17
N ASP A 237 -5.43 -22.40 11.83
CA ASP A 237 -4.33 -22.70 12.76
C ASP A 237 -3.10 -21.81 12.58
N GLY A 238 -2.11 -22.00 13.45
CA GLY A 238 -0.84 -21.28 13.40
C GLY A 238 -0.91 -19.80 13.81
N SER A 239 0.13 -19.04 13.47
CA SER A 239 0.25 -17.63 13.84
C SER A 239 -0.69 -16.71 13.07
N SER A 240 -1.21 -17.18 11.93
CA SER A 240 -2.14 -16.45 11.06
C SER A 240 -3.59 -16.91 11.21
N ALA A 241 -3.88 -17.80 12.19
CA ALA A 241 -5.22 -18.32 12.41
C ALA A 241 -6.26 -17.20 12.55
N PHE A 242 -7.33 -17.33 11.78
CA PHE A 242 -8.49 -16.43 11.73
C PHE A 242 -8.21 -14.98 11.32
N ARG A 243 -7.01 -14.67 10.82
CA ARG A 243 -6.71 -13.37 10.24
C ARG A 243 -7.29 -13.25 8.84
N VAL A 244 -8.21 -12.33 8.64
CA VAL A 244 -8.87 -12.09 7.34
C VAL A 244 -7.86 -11.82 6.23
N ARG A 245 -6.87 -10.93 6.48
CA ARG A 245 -5.85 -10.60 5.48
C ARG A 245 -5.03 -11.82 5.03
N SER A 246 -4.80 -12.77 5.92
CA SER A 246 -4.08 -14.02 5.60
C SER A 246 -4.93 -14.99 4.78
N GLY A 247 -6.23 -14.77 4.69
CA GLY A 247 -7.15 -15.56 3.88
C GLY A 247 -7.24 -15.13 2.41
N ARG A 248 -6.65 -13.98 2.03
CA ARG A 248 -6.59 -13.57 0.63
C ARG A 248 -5.74 -14.56 -0.16
N GLN A 249 -6.30 -15.11 -1.22
CA GLN A 249 -5.60 -16.07 -2.07
C GLN A 249 -4.84 -15.40 -3.22
N LYS A 250 -5.04 -14.09 -3.44
CA LYS A 250 -4.48 -13.28 -4.54
C LYS A 250 -4.76 -13.90 -5.93
N VAL A 251 -5.70 -14.84 -5.99
CA VAL A 251 -6.10 -15.62 -7.17
C VAL A 251 -4.93 -16.39 -7.82
N ALA A 252 -3.95 -16.78 -7.00
CA ALA A 252 -2.85 -17.65 -7.41
C ALA A 252 -3.25 -19.12 -7.19
N GLU A 253 -3.92 -19.72 -8.17
CA GLU A 253 -4.53 -21.07 -8.06
C GLU A 253 -5.54 -21.15 -6.90
N ALA A 254 -6.36 -20.10 -6.73
CA ALA A 254 -7.29 -19.96 -5.62
C ALA A 254 -8.31 -21.11 -5.54
N ILE A 255 -8.50 -21.62 -4.33
CA ILE A 255 -9.59 -22.56 -4.02
C ILE A 255 -10.91 -21.78 -4.08
N ALA A 256 -11.90 -22.31 -4.76
CA ALA A 256 -13.23 -21.70 -4.90
C ALA A 256 -14.33 -22.75 -4.76
N SER A 257 -14.20 -23.63 -3.75
CA SER A 257 -15.22 -24.62 -3.39
C SER A 257 -16.46 -23.92 -2.81
N ASP A 258 -16.23 -22.88 -2.01
CA ASP A 258 -17.24 -22.04 -1.37
C ASP A 258 -17.13 -20.59 -1.85
N TRP A 259 -18.08 -20.20 -2.71
CA TRP A 259 -18.12 -18.89 -3.31
C TRP A 259 -18.55 -17.83 -2.29
N ALA A 260 -17.98 -16.63 -2.44
CA ALA A 260 -18.40 -15.45 -1.71
C ALA A 260 -19.31 -14.56 -2.56
N TYR A 261 -20.22 -13.87 -1.89
CA TYR A 261 -21.19 -12.95 -2.49
C TYR A 261 -21.04 -11.58 -1.84
N THR A 262 -20.78 -10.56 -2.63
CA THR A 262 -20.63 -9.17 -2.17
C THR A 262 -21.68 -8.29 -2.80
N MET A 263 -22.29 -7.40 -2.01
CA MET A 263 -23.23 -6.39 -2.47
C MET A 263 -22.90 -5.05 -1.85
N ARG A 264 -23.10 -3.96 -2.60
CA ARG A 264 -22.97 -2.58 -2.11
C ARG A 264 -24.13 -1.73 -2.59
N LEU A 265 -24.63 -0.85 -1.73
CA LEU A 265 -25.48 0.29 -2.08
C LEU A 265 -24.74 1.58 -1.77
N LYS A 266 -24.64 2.49 -2.75
CA LYS A 266 -23.96 3.77 -2.63
C LYS A 266 -24.88 4.93 -3.00
N TYR A 267 -24.78 6.05 -2.27
CA TYR A 267 -25.52 7.28 -2.51
C TYR A 267 -24.57 8.46 -2.67
N THR A 268 -24.68 9.16 -3.79
CA THR A 268 -23.93 10.38 -4.14
C THR A 268 -24.81 11.51 -4.63
N GLY A 269 -26.11 11.49 -4.29
CA GLY A 269 -27.11 12.46 -4.78
C GLY A 269 -26.95 13.88 -4.22
N ILE A 270 -26.15 14.06 -3.16
CA ILE A 270 -25.82 15.37 -2.60
C ILE A 270 -24.35 15.67 -2.93
N ARG A 271 -24.11 16.84 -3.55
CA ARG A 271 -22.74 17.25 -3.92
C ARG A 271 -21.82 17.29 -2.70
N GLY A 272 -20.70 16.56 -2.79
CA GLY A 272 -19.72 16.45 -1.73
C GLY A 272 -20.12 15.49 -0.59
N VAL A 273 -21.11 14.64 -0.82
CA VAL A 273 -21.51 13.58 0.12
C VAL A 273 -21.52 12.25 -0.62
N GLU A 274 -20.80 11.28 -0.07
CA GLU A 274 -20.93 9.88 -0.42
C GLU A 274 -21.28 9.09 0.84
N LEU A 275 -22.30 8.25 0.74
CA LEU A 275 -22.66 7.26 1.77
C LEU A 275 -22.68 5.90 1.09
N ALA A 276 -22.09 4.88 1.71
CA ALA A 276 -22.20 3.52 1.19
C ALA A 276 -22.32 2.50 2.32
N ALA A 277 -22.99 1.39 2.02
CA ALA A 277 -22.99 0.20 2.85
C ALA A 277 -22.79 -1.02 1.97
N SER A 278 -21.93 -1.95 2.44
CA SER A 278 -21.66 -3.20 1.75
C SER A 278 -21.89 -4.38 2.68
N TYR A 279 -22.23 -5.51 2.10
CA TYR A 279 -22.38 -6.78 2.79
C TYR A 279 -21.72 -7.89 1.97
N GLN A 280 -20.98 -8.77 2.64
CA GLN A 280 -20.40 -9.97 2.03
C GLN A 280 -20.77 -11.19 2.85
N TYR A 281 -21.02 -12.29 2.17
CA TYR A 281 -21.28 -13.60 2.75
C TYR A 281 -20.44 -14.67 2.07
N GLN A 282 -19.88 -15.59 2.85
CA GLN A 282 -19.22 -16.81 2.39
C GLN A 282 -19.61 -17.97 3.29
N SER A 283 -19.97 -19.13 2.70
CA SER A 283 -20.46 -20.31 3.44
C SER A 283 -19.36 -21.04 4.20
N ASP A 284 -18.12 -20.98 3.70
CA ASP A 284 -16.94 -21.53 4.37
C ASP A 284 -15.71 -20.65 4.00
N PRO A 285 -15.35 -19.68 4.85
CA PRO A 285 -14.22 -18.81 4.59
C PRO A 285 -12.85 -19.49 4.71
N SER A 286 -12.77 -20.72 5.20
CA SER A 286 -11.53 -21.51 5.19
C SER A 286 -11.35 -22.33 3.91
N GLN A 287 -12.45 -22.61 3.18
CA GLN A 287 -12.52 -23.55 2.05
C GLN A 287 -12.25 -25.00 2.45
N VAL A 288 -12.27 -25.33 3.76
CA VAL A 288 -11.95 -26.67 4.31
C VAL A 288 -13.06 -27.15 5.24
N ALA A 289 -13.93 -28.00 4.74
CA ALA A 289 -15.07 -28.47 5.51
C ALA A 289 -14.68 -29.13 6.85
N GLY A 290 -15.30 -28.67 7.94
CA GLY A 290 -15.17 -29.28 9.26
C GLY A 290 -13.92 -28.87 10.06
N ASP A 291 -13.20 -27.82 9.65
CA ASP A 291 -12.05 -27.28 10.38
C ASP A 291 -12.43 -26.32 11.53
N GLY A 292 -13.74 -26.07 11.69
CA GLY A 292 -14.29 -25.27 12.78
C GLY A 292 -14.50 -23.81 12.46
N LEU A 293 -14.49 -23.47 11.18
CA LEU A 293 -14.93 -22.19 10.62
C LEU A 293 -16.05 -22.47 9.61
N ASP A 294 -17.28 -22.10 9.93
CA ASP A 294 -18.45 -22.48 9.13
C ASP A 294 -18.89 -21.35 8.20
N THR A 295 -19.24 -20.18 8.71
CA THR A 295 -19.67 -19.04 7.87
C THR A 295 -18.93 -17.76 8.21
N GLY A 296 -18.83 -16.86 7.22
CA GLY A 296 -18.32 -15.51 7.39
C GLY A 296 -19.25 -14.47 6.79
N GLN A 297 -19.54 -13.44 7.58
CA GLN A 297 -20.39 -12.32 7.20
C GLN A 297 -19.68 -11.02 7.51
N LEU A 298 -19.45 -10.20 6.49
CA LEU A 298 -18.91 -8.86 6.63
C LEU A 298 -20.00 -7.83 6.41
N PHE A 299 -20.04 -6.84 7.28
CA PHE A 299 -20.78 -5.60 7.06
C PHE A 299 -19.81 -4.42 7.07
N THR A 300 -19.93 -3.51 6.11
CA THR A 300 -19.22 -2.24 6.11
C THR A 300 -20.16 -1.08 5.86
N ALA A 301 -19.85 0.06 6.45
CA ALA A 301 -20.54 1.31 6.13
C ALA A 301 -19.54 2.47 6.17
N HIS A 302 -19.63 3.37 5.19
CA HIS A 302 -18.79 4.56 5.19
C HIS A 302 -19.53 5.83 4.80
N ALA A 303 -18.96 6.95 5.22
CA ALA A 303 -19.39 8.29 4.85
C ALA A 303 -18.19 9.14 4.44
N ILE A 304 -18.28 9.80 3.30
CA ILE A 304 -17.36 10.84 2.86
C ILE A 304 -18.12 12.14 2.73
N PHE A 305 -17.60 13.18 3.36
CA PHE A 305 -18.14 14.52 3.27
C PHE A 305 -17.03 15.48 2.83
N GLN A 306 -17.31 16.31 1.83
CA GLN A 306 -16.41 17.34 1.33
C GLN A 306 -17.17 18.62 1.03
N ARG A 307 -16.93 19.69 1.80
CA ARG A 307 -17.59 20.99 1.59
C ARG A 307 -16.63 22.14 1.82
N GLY A 308 -16.32 22.86 0.76
CA GLY A 308 -15.31 23.91 0.80
C GLY A 308 -13.95 23.35 1.18
N ILE A 309 -13.35 23.88 2.23
CA ILE A 309 -12.06 23.41 2.75
C ILE A 309 -12.17 22.20 3.69
N PHE A 310 -13.37 21.86 4.15
CA PHE A 310 -13.61 20.81 5.15
C PHE A 310 -13.86 19.47 4.48
N GLY A 311 -13.19 18.45 4.94
CA GLY A 311 -13.39 17.04 4.62
C GLY A 311 -13.63 16.21 5.87
N LEU A 312 -14.36 15.11 5.73
CA LEU A 312 -14.53 14.07 6.74
C LEU A 312 -14.66 12.73 6.04
N ARG A 313 -13.92 11.75 6.49
CA ARG A 313 -14.14 10.34 6.18
C ARG A 313 -14.44 9.60 7.48
N ALA A 314 -15.35 8.66 7.42
CA ALA A 314 -15.63 7.75 8.52
C ALA A 314 -16.00 6.39 7.93
N LEU A 315 -15.52 5.32 8.53
CA LEU A 315 -15.81 3.96 8.11
C LEU A 315 -15.92 3.06 9.33
N TYR A 316 -16.85 2.12 9.27
CA TYR A 316 -16.95 0.95 10.12
C TYR A 316 -16.91 -0.31 9.25
N ALA A 317 -16.20 -1.32 9.71
CA ALA A 317 -16.19 -2.65 9.12
C ALA A 317 -16.22 -3.71 10.22
N GLY A 318 -17.02 -4.76 10.05
CA GLY A 318 -17.11 -5.83 11.05
C GLY A 318 -17.47 -7.17 10.42
N TRP A 319 -16.69 -8.19 10.81
CA TRP A 319 -16.91 -9.58 10.51
C TRP A 319 -17.64 -10.28 11.66
N ASN A 320 -18.56 -11.17 11.31
CA ASN A 320 -19.07 -12.20 12.20
C ASN A 320 -18.78 -13.55 11.56
N PHE A 321 -18.08 -14.40 12.28
CA PHE A 321 -17.77 -15.76 11.87
C PHE A 321 -18.52 -16.73 12.79
N ASP A 322 -19.10 -17.76 12.20
CA ASP A 322 -19.66 -18.89 12.94
C ASP A 322 -18.67 -20.07 12.87
N GLY A 323 -18.61 -20.91 13.91
CA GLY A 323 -17.77 -22.08 13.94
C GLY A 323 -17.11 -22.32 15.29
N PHE A 324 -16.98 -23.59 15.68
CA PHE A 324 -16.51 -23.93 17.02
C PHE A 324 -15.05 -23.54 17.29
N ALA A 325 -14.17 -23.55 16.27
CA ALA A 325 -12.77 -23.23 16.45
C ALA A 325 -12.54 -21.71 16.50
N VAL A 326 -13.23 -20.93 15.66
CA VAL A 326 -13.12 -19.47 15.66
C VAL A 326 -13.72 -18.87 16.93
N GLU A 327 -14.85 -19.43 17.44
CA GLU A 327 -15.45 -19.03 18.71
C GLU A 327 -14.53 -19.36 19.91
N ALA A 328 -13.95 -20.59 19.93
CA ALA A 328 -13.03 -21.01 20.97
C ALA A 328 -11.74 -20.15 21.00
N ALA A 329 -11.33 -19.59 19.87
CA ALA A 329 -10.21 -18.69 19.75
C ALA A 329 -10.56 -17.22 20.12
N GLY A 330 -11.85 -16.89 20.30
CA GLY A 330 -12.33 -15.53 20.54
C GLY A 330 -12.11 -14.62 19.32
N ALA A 331 -12.13 -15.18 18.11
CA ALA A 331 -11.91 -14.49 16.84
C ALA A 331 -13.18 -14.45 15.96
N ASP A 332 -14.33 -14.86 16.54
CA ASP A 332 -15.64 -14.90 15.88
C ASP A 332 -16.18 -13.50 15.52
N LYS A 333 -15.70 -12.47 16.22
CA LYS A 333 -16.02 -11.07 15.93
C LYS A 333 -14.73 -10.29 15.73
N GLN A 334 -14.64 -9.61 14.60
CA GLN A 334 -13.50 -8.79 14.27
C GLN A 334 -14.02 -7.50 13.66
N ASP A 335 -13.78 -6.38 14.30
CA ASP A 335 -14.28 -5.11 13.80
C ASP A 335 -13.29 -3.96 14.00
N GLY A 336 -13.54 -2.89 13.29
CA GLY A 336 -12.79 -1.65 13.41
C GLY A 336 -13.54 -0.49 12.79
N TRP A 337 -13.19 0.69 13.25
CA TRP A 337 -13.71 1.93 12.70
C TRP A 337 -12.67 3.03 12.74
N TYR A 338 -12.82 3.98 11.85
CA TYR A 338 -12.05 5.21 11.90
C TYR A 338 -12.86 6.45 11.56
N VAL A 339 -12.34 7.60 12.00
CA VAL A 339 -12.83 8.94 11.64
C VAL A 339 -11.63 9.79 11.25
N GLU A 340 -11.70 10.44 10.08
CA GLU A 340 -10.64 11.26 9.49
C GLU A 340 -11.17 12.62 9.07
N PRO A 341 -11.24 13.62 9.98
CA PRO A 341 -11.44 15.02 9.60
C PRO A 341 -10.23 15.58 8.87
N SER A 342 -10.47 16.44 7.88
CA SER A 342 -9.42 17.09 7.10
C SER A 342 -9.77 18.53 6.74
N LEU A 343 -8.72 19.34 6.50
CA LEU A 343 -8.81 20.72 6.06
C LEU A 343 -7.88 20.93 4.86
N ARG A 344 -8.44 21.17 3.68
CA ARG A 344 -7.68 21.57 2.50
C ARG A 344 -7.77 23.09 2.33
N PHE A 345 -6.86 23.81 3.01
CA PHE A 345 -6.90 25.28 3.09
C PHE A 345 -6.35 26.01 1.85
N SER A 346 -5.77 25.26 0.90
CA SER A 346 -5.45 25.74 -0.44
C SER A 346 -5.45 24.57 -1.44
N ASP A 347 -5.32 24.84 -2.72
CA ASP A 347 -5.18 23.81 -3.76
C ASP A 347 -3.97 22.90 -3.54
N LYS A 348 -2.94 23.42 -2.82
CA LYS A 348 -1.66 22.75 -2.60
C LYS A 348 -1.46 22.18 -1.22
N TRP A 349 -2.23 22.59 -0.21
CA TRP A 349 -1.97 22.23 1.18
C TRP A 349 -3.19 21.74 1.91
N GLY A 350 -3.05 20.66 2.63
CA GLY A 350 -4.09 20.12 3.49
C GLY A 350 -3.51 19.43 4.73
N ILE A 351 -4.28 19.46 5.80
CA ILE A 351 -3.98 18.74 7.04
C ILE A 351 -5.13 17.80 7.36
N TYR A 352 -4.81 16.79 8.13
CA TYR A 352 -5.82 15.84 8.63
C TYR A 352 -5.43 15.33 10.02
N ALA A 353 -6.42 14.74 10.68
CA ALA A 353 -6.22 13.87 11.82
C ALA A 353 -7.04 12.59 11.58
N ARG A 354 -6.57 11.45 12.08
CA ARG A 354 -7.30 10.18 12.04
C ARG A 354 -7.24 9.52 13.40
N TYR A 355 -8.35 8.96 13.82
CA TYR A 355 -8.44 8.07 14.95
C TYR A 355 -9.04 6.75 14.50
N GLU A 356 -8.41 5.67 14.90
CA GLU A 356 -8.79 4.30 14.57
C GLU A 356 -8.91 3.47 15.85
N ASP A 357 -9.85 2.52 15.84
CA ASP A 357 -10.03 1.53 16.89
C ASP A 357 -10.28 0.17 16.21
N LEU A 358 -9.47 -0.83 16.57
CA LEU A 358 -9.48 -2.16 15.98
C LEU A 358 -9.56 -3.23 17.06
N ASP A 359 -10.45 -4.20 16.84
CA ASP A 359 -10.54 -5.46 17.57
C ASP A 359 -10.58 -6.62 16.56
N ALA A 360 -9.39 -7.15 16.22
CA ALA A 360 -9.27 -8.20 15.20
C ALA A 360 -8.91 -9.56 15.81
N ALA A 361 -8.59 -10.54 14.95
CA ALA A 361 -8.45 -11.95 15.33
C ALA A 361 -7.43 -12.25 16.43
N ARG A 362 -6.37 -11.43 16.56
CA ARG A 362 -5.26 -11.70 17.46
C ARG A 362 -5.08 -10.52 18.40
N ASP A 363 -4.63 -10.78 19.61
CA ASP A 363 -4.42 -9.75 20.61
C ASP A 363 -3.53 -8.60 20.14
N GLN A 364 -2.52 -8.91 19.32
CA GLN A 364 -1.64 -7.90 18.71
C GLN A 364 -2.31 -7.06 17.61
N ASP A 365 -3.49 -7.45 17.18
CA ASP A 365 -4.30 -6.74 16.18
C ASP A 365 -5.47 -5.99 16.87
N LYS A 366 -5.39 -5.82 18.22
CA LYS A 366 -6.34 -5.07 19.06
C LYS A 366 -5.66 -3.83 19.62
N PHE A 367 -5.96 -2.69 19.03
CA PHE A 367 -5.30 -1.42 19.37
C PHE A 367 -6.13 -0.20 18.99
N THR A 368 -5.77 0.93 19.53
CA THR A 368 -6.19 2.25 19.06
C THR A 368 -5.01 2.97 18.40
N GLN A 369 -5.30 3.81 17.42
CA GLN A 369 -4.26 4.59 16.73
C GLN A 369 -4.76 6.02 16.48
N SER A 370 -3.89 6.97 16.75
CA SER A 370 -4.08 8.38 16.38
C SER A 370 -3.02 8.79 15.39
N GLU A 371 -3.42 9.56 14.37
CA GLU A 371 -2.53 10.03 13.32
C GLU A 371 -2.83 11.50 12.98
N PHE A 372 -1.78 12.28 12.71
CA PHE A 372 -1.87 13.68 12.31
C PHE A 372 -0.90 13.94 11.16
N GLY A 373 -1.35 14.58 10.10
CA GLY A 373 -0.48 14.77 8.95
C GLY A 373 -0.76 16.03 8.16
N LEU A 374 0.21 16.32 7.30
CA LEU A 374 0.24 17.43 6.36
C LEU A 374 0.58 16.90 4.96
N ASN A 375 -0.25 17.26 3.99
CA ASN A 375 -0.01 16.93 2.59
C ASN A 375 0.26 18.19 1.78
N TYR A 376 1.21 18.09 0.86
CA TYR A 376 1.54 19.12 -0.12
C TYR A 376 1.42 18.57 -1.54
N TRP A 377 0.55 19.17 -2.35
CA TRP A 377 0.35 18.86 -3.76
C TRP A 377 1.00 19.97 -4.62
N PRO A 378 2.27 19.82 -5.05
CA PRO A 378 2.94 20.84 -5.87
C PRO A 378 2.24 21.07 -7.20
N VAL A 379 1.76 19.98 -7.81
CA VAL A 379 0.97 19.94 -9.05
C VAL A 379 -0.08 18.81 -8.94
N PRO A 380 -1.14 18.83 -9.77
CA PRO A 380 -2.03 17.67 -9.88
C PRO A 380 -1.25 16.38 -10.16
N GLY A 381 -1.63 15.29 -9.51
CA GLY A 381 -0.98 13.99 -9.69
C GLY A 381 0.31 13.78 -8.88
N VAL A 382 0.77 14.76 -8.08
CA VAL A 382 1.95 14.60 -7.20
C VAL A 382 1.62 15.03 -5.78
N VAL A 383 2.00 14.23 -4.80
CA VAL A 383 1.82 14.53 -3.37
C VAL A 383 3.09 14.24 -2.57
N LEU A 384 3.41 15.14 -1.65
CA LEU A 384 4.36 14.93 -0.56
C LEU A 384 3.58 14.91 0.74
N LYS A 385 3.88 13.93 1.60
CA LYS A 385 3.16 13.67 2.84
C LYS A 385 4.12 13.65 4.01
N VAL A 386 3.66 14.10 5.15
CA VAL A 386 4.31 13.88 6.45
C VAL A 386 3.22 13.62 7.48
N ASP A 387 3.38 12.58 8.27
CA ASP A 387 2.49 12.28 9.37
C ASP A 387 3.23 11.78 10.61
N TYR A 388 2.51 11.81 11.71
CA TYR A 388 2.93 11.28 12.99
C TYR A 388 1.82 10.38 13.52
N ARG A 389 2.17 9.10 13.77
CA ARG A 389 1.26 8.07 14.27
C ARG A 389 1.64 7.65 15.67
N MET A 390 0.64 7.41 16.49
CA MET A 390 0.74 6.88 17.84
C MET A 390 -0.20 5.69 17.97
N ARG A 391 0.33 4.51 18.32
CA ARG A 391 -0.45 3.29 18.52
C ARG A 391 -0.35 2.82 19.95
N GLU A 392 -1.49 2.42 20.51
CA GLU A 392 -1.60 1.84 21.85
C GLU A 392 -2.37 0.52 21.77
N HIS A 393 -1.75 -0.59 22.20
CA HIS A 393 -2.39 -1.90 22.22
C HIS A 393 -3.36 -2.01 23.41
N SER A 394 -4.44 -2.78 23.21
CA SER A 394 -5.50 -2.93 24.20
C SER A 394 -5.07 -3.75 25.41
N LEU A 395 -4.07 -4.64 25.27
CA LEU A 395 -3.59 -5.51 26.33
C LEU A 395 -2.28 -4.99 26.93
N PRO A 396 -2.19 -4.87 28.29
CA PRO A 396 -1.00 -4.34 28.96
C PRO A 396 0.30 -5.08 28.66
N GLU A 397 0.25 -6.41 28.42
CA GLU A 397 1.40 -7.23 28.04
C GLU A 397 1.96 -6.89 26.65
N LEU A 398 1.18 -6.23 25.81
CA LEU A 398 1.58 -5.75 24.49
C LEU A 398 2.03 -4.28 24.48
N ALA A 399 1.93 -3.58 25.61
CA ALA A 399 2.39 -2.19 25.72
C ALA A 399 3.85 -1.95 25.23
N PRO A 400 4.81 -2.88 25.37
CA PRO A 400 6.13 -2.70 24.75
C PRO A 400 6.13 -2.59 23.21
N ARG A 401 5.03 -2.98 22.55
CA ARG A 401 4.81 -2.83 21.10
C ARG A 401 4.09 -1.55 20.71
N ASP A 402 3.65 -0.76 21.69
CA ASP A 402 3.13 0.58 21.43
C ASP A 402 4.23 1.38 20.75
N PHE A 403 3.87 2.21 19.81
CA PHE A 403 4.86 2.96 19.06
C PHE A 403 4.41 4.37 18.71
N ASP A 404 5.42 5.21 18.56
CA ASP A 404 5.34 6.48 17.86
C ASP A 404 6.10 6.36 16.52
N SER A 405 5.51 6.83 15.43
CA SER A 405 6.15 6.80 14.11
C SER A 405 6.03 8.16 13.42
N LEU A 406 7.16 8.66 12.92
CA LEU A 406 7.21 9.77 11.97
C LEU A 406 7.38 9.19 10.57
N SER A 407 6.43 9.49 9.67
CA SER A 407 6.45 9.00 8.30
C SER A 407 6.57 10.13 7.29
N LEU A 408 7.31 9.91 6.22
CA LEU A 408 7.41 10.78 5.06
C LEU A 408 7.02 10.00 3.82
N GLY A 409 6.17 10.57 2.98
CA GLY A 409 5.68 9.95 1.76
C GLY A 409 5.86 10.84 0.53
N PHE A 410 6.17 10.19 -0.58
CA PHE A 410 6.12 10.78 -1.91
C PHE A 410 5.26 9.89 -2.79
N GLY A 411 4.22 10.45 -3.40
CA GLY A 411 3.33 9.73 -4.30
C GLY A 411 3.07 10.51 -5.58
N TYR A 412 2.86 9.77 -6.66
CA TYR A 412 2.51 10.35 -7.95
C TYR A 412 1.59 9.43 -8.75
N ASN A 413 0.77 10.03 -9.64
CA ASN A 413 0.00 9.32 -10.67
C ASN A 413 0.09 10.05 -12.01
N PHE A 414 0.02 9.30 -13.12
CA PHE A 414 0.16 9.80 -14.49
C PHE A 414 -0.79 9.11 -15.47
#